data_b4e09f14fe22da48f53bf78b6525cc98
#
_entry.id   b4e09f14fe22da48f53bf78b6525cc98
#
_cell.length_a   1.000
_cell.length_b   1.000
_cell.length_c   1.000
_cell.angle_alpha   90.00
_cell.angle_beta   90.00
_cell.angle_gamma   90.00
#
_symmetry.space_group_name_H-M   'P 1'
#
loop_
_entity.id
_entity.type
_entity.pdbx_description
1 polymer ?
#
loop_
_entity_poly.entity_id
_entity_poly.type
_entity_poly.pdbx_seq_one_letter_code
_entity_poly.pdbx_strand_id
1 'polypeptide(L)'
;KKNRGVDFEASLTWVNEIVDIRTLAESHDLSKVERVRYIPQAFFEKVCAGHSPDELRDFTDQIEQTIFAHIPSVDRKDSPNFREHLNLSTRETDLVIEDHRGKVRYLNRQVCEAKRLAAPSVRKTLEATRALRTQRVADLKAAPPTEPQGAPTRGTEDAALAALFEDQRLLSAERSENDAKLGEFRSRFQAAKRLQIAVDAIEQHVQSEQTRLAEDAEHAGVDLQDVVSLRVDATKLASIVKRLGDEETALREHMNGQAESSIASRQARVETEISSARSRLTAAQSQIQSDRDRHAKWLRDVAEAEAEVAATSKEIDRLEGAPAEIDALIARRNDAARKVAESLLEVRKIRDGLVKNARDSIDQRLSKLSGFSIEFINAIDVDLEASFFDVVKQVSGTFRGDEDGRRALDQIIQSRDRDSPESILALANEIERAITSEKRGDQAYEYDLETMLKKGHSPEDLLD
;
A
#
# COMPACT_ATOMS: atom_id res chain seq x y z
N LYS A 1 17.94 51.63 15.53
CA LYS A 1 17.20 52.44 14.54
C LYS A 1 16.18 53.25 15.29
N LYS A 2 16.23 54.60 15.24
CA LYS A 2 15.20 55.47 15.84
C LYS A 2 13.88 55.19 15.14
N ASN A 3 12.84 54.92 15.91
CA ASN A 3 11.47 54.71 15.39
C ASN A 3 10.93 56.07 14.91
N ARG A 4 11.19 56.40 13.64
CA ARG A 4 10.79 57.67 13.02
C ARG A 4 9.28 57.80 12.79
N GLY A 5 8.52 56.71 12.98
CA GLY A 5 7.06 56.72 12.81
C GLY A 5 6.30 57.58 13.78
N VAL A 6 6.92 57.90 14.95
CA VAL A 6 6.31 58.76 16.00
C VAL A 6 6.16 60.21 15.55
N ASP A 7 7.01 60.63 14.61
CA ASP A 7 7.07 62.05 14.16
C ASP A 7 6.14 62.30 12.95
N PHE A 8 5.39 61.32 12.49
CA PHE A 8 4.53 61.41 11.33
C PHE A 8 3.08 60.96 11.62
N GLU A 9 2.14 61.74 11.14
CA GLU A 9 0.71 61.40 11.15
C GLU A 9 0.25 61.13 9.69
N ALA A 10 -0.58 60.11 9.52
CA ALA A 10 -1.30 59.85 8.30
C ALA A 10 -2.78 60.23 8.50
N SER A 11 -3.30 61.02 7.62
CA SER A 11 -4.76 61.33 7.61
C SER A 11 -5.37 60.77 6.35
N LEU A 12 -6.51 60.11 6.52
CA LEU A 12 -7.33 59.60 5.43
C LEU A 12 -8.73 60.22 5.50
N THR A 13 -9.11 60.95 4.48
CA THR A 13 -10.45 61.53 4.36
C THR A 13 -11.33 60.63 3.50
N TRP A 14 -12.41 60.12 4.06
CA TRP A 14 -13.39 59.31 3.35
C TRP A 14 -14.33 60.13 2.52
N VAL A 15 -15.02 59.52 1.54
CA VAL A 15 -16.00 60.20 0.66
C VAL A 15 -17.15 60.86 1.44
N ASN A 16 -17.42 60.37 2.65
CA ASN A 16 -18.41 60.93 3.57
C ASN A 16 -17.81 62.00 4.52
N GLU A 17 -16.67 62.58 4.17
CA GLU A 17 -15.95 63.62 4.92
C GLU A 17 -15.44 63.24 6.31
N ILE A 18 -15.56 61.93 6.67
CA ILE A 18 -14.95 61.42 7.89
C ILE A 18 -13.42 61.39 7.71
N VAL A 19 -12.69 61.94 8.67
CA VAL A 19 -11.24 61.95 8.66
C VAL A 19 -10.70 60.98 9.71
N ASP A 20 -9.95 59.96 9.31
CA ASP A 20 -9.17 59.09 10.21
C ASP A 20 -7.73 59.61 10.24
N ILE A 21 -7.27 59.94 11.45
CA ILE A 21 -5.88 60.40 11.69
C ILE A 21 -5.18 59.37 12.58
N ARG A 22 -3.99 58.95 12.22
CA ARG A 22 -3.16 58.03 13.04
C ARG A 22 -1.71 58.39 12.91
N THR A 23 -0.98 58.18 14.02
CA THR A 23 0.50 58.23 13.99
C THR A 23 1.02 56.95 13.31
N LEU A 24 2.07 57.06 12.53
CA LEU A 24 2.71 55.90 11.87
C LEU A 24 3.44 54.97 12.88
N ALA A 25 3.46 55.32 14.15
CA ALA A 25 3.99 54.46 15.21
C ALA A 25 2.93 53.53 15.83
N GLU A 26 1.65 53.80 15.57
CA GLU A 26 0.58 52.94 16.09
C GLU A 26 0.54 51.62 15.35
N SER A 27 0.55 50.52 16.09
CA SER A 27 0.33 49.19 15.51
C SER A 27 -1.13 49.06 15.09
N HIS A 28 -1.38 48.34 14.01
CA HIS A 28 -2.72 48.03 13.57
C HIS A 28 -3.48 47.22 14.64
N ASP A 29 -4.71 47.64 14.93
CA ASP A 29 -5.63 46.90 15.77
C ASP A 29 -6.21 45.72 14.95
N LEU A 30 -5.70 44.51 15.18
CA LEU A 30 -6.10 43.28 14.51
C LEU A 30 -7.59 42.91 14.71
N SER A 31 -8.27 43.53 15.67
CA SER A 31 -9.69 43.34 15.89
C SER A 31 -10.56 44.13 14.89
N LYS A 32 -9.98 45.12 14.22
CA LYS A 32 -10.67 45.96 13.25
C LYS A 32 -10.35 45.56 11.82
N VAL A 33 -11.39 45.51 10.99
CA VAL A 33 -11.20 45.24 9.56
C VAL A 33 -10.40 46.37 8.93
N GLU A 34 -9.28 46.03 8.29
CA GLU A 34 -8.44 46.96 7.58
C GLU A 34 -9.20 47.52 6.36
N ARG A 35 -9.45 48.82 6.35
CA ARG A 35 -10.24 49.48 5.29
C ARG A 35 -9.39 49.90 4.11
N VAL A 36 -8.09 50.17 4.30
CA VAL A 36 -7.15 50.61 3.26
C VAL A 36 -5.79 50.01 3.61
N ARG A 37 -5.18 49.38 2.62
CA ARG A 37 -3.82 48.90 2.70
C ARG A 37 -3.00 49.54 1.57
N TYR A 38 -1.90 50.15 1.91
CA TYR A 38 -0.93 50.65 0.95
C TYR A 38 0.03 49.54 0.56
N ILE A 39 0.03 49.20 -0.72
CA ILE A 39 1.01 48.24 -1.29
C ILE A 39 1.96 49.06 -2.17
N PRO A 40 3.27 49.13 -1.83
CA PRO A 40 4.24 49.85 -2.62
C PRO A 40 4.32 49.32 -4.05
N GLN A 41 4.44 50.19 -5.06
CA GLN A 41 4.59 49.81 -6.46
C GLN A 41 5.77 48.86 -6.67
N ALA A 42 6.90 49.12 -5.99
CA ALA A 42 8.09 48.27 -6.02
C ALA A 42 7.82 46.84 -5.55
N PHE A 43 6.79 46.61 -4.71
CA PHE A 43 6.37 45.29 -4.31
C PHE A 43 5.63 44.56 -5.44
N PHE A 44 4.72 45.24 -6.15
CA PHE A 44 4.08 44.71 -7.35
C PHE A 44 5.07 44.40 -8.47
N GLU A 45 6.03 45.27 -8.72
CA GLU A 45 7.07 45.04 -9.70
C GLU A 45 7.89 43.78 -9.37
N LYS A 46 8.22 43.53 -8.11
CA LYS A 46 8.94 42.35 -7.66
C LYS A 46 8.10 41.07 -7.83
N VAL A 47 6.83 41.08 -7.45
CA VAL A 47 5.93 39.95 -7.60
C VAL A 47 5.72 39.60 -9.08
N CYS A 48 5.51 40.63 -9.94
CA CYS A 48 5.35 40.43 -11.38
C CYS A 48 6.64 40.02 -12.09
N ALA A 49 7.79 40.35 -11.53
CA ALA A 49 9.09 39.96 -12.08
C ALA A 49 9.48 38.51 -11.73
N GLY A 50 8.78 37.84 -10.85
CA GLY A 50 8.91 36.39 -10.54
C GLY A 50 10.26 36.01 -9.92
N HIS A 51 10.89 36.89 -9.13
CA HIS A 51 12.30 36.75 -8.83
C HIS A 51 12.69 35.92 -7.61
N SER A 52 11.78 35.66 -6.65
CA SER A 52 12.10 34.71 -5.58
C SER A 52 10.87 34.09 -4.93
N PRO A 53 10.98 32.83 -4.46
CA PRO A 53 9.92 32.15 -3.69
C PRO A 53 9.51 32.88 -2.41
N ASP A 54 10.44 33.60 -1.77
CA ASP A 54 10.19 34.33 -0.53
C ASP A 54 9.32 35.59 -0.75
N GLU A 55 9.51 36.27 -1.88
CA GLU A 55 8.69 37.44 -2.23
C GLU A 55 7.25 37.08 -2.59
N LEU A 56 7.07 35.91 -3.25
CA LEU A 56 5.74 35.34 -3.48
C LEU A 56 5.05 34.94 -2.16
N ARG A 57 5.80 34.46 -1.19
CA ARG A 57 5.33 34.11 0.15
C ARG A 57 4.79 35.34 0.88
N ASP A 58 5.56 36.44 0.90
CA ASP A 58 5.13 37.70 1.52
C ASP A 58 3.82 38.25 0.91
N PHE A 59 3.65 38.09 -0.42
CA PHE A 59 2.45 38.49 -1.11
C PHE A 59 1.26 37.60 -0.73
N THR A 60 1.47 36.29 -0.71
CA THR A 60 0.44 35.32 -0.31
C THR A 60 0.01 35.59 1.12
N ASP A 61 0.95 35.83 2.04
CA ASP A 61 0.66 36.15 3.44
C ASP A 61 -0.18 37.43 3.58
N GLN A 62 0.07 38.45 2.76
CA GLN A 62 -0.75 39.67 2.76
C GLN A 62 -2.17 39.46 2.22
N ILE A 63 -2.31 38.63 1.17
CA ILE A 63 -3.64 38.24 0.67
C ILE A 63 -4.39 37.44 1.74
N GLU A 64 -3.75 36.46 2.33
CA GLU A 64 -4.33 35.65 3.40
C GLU A 64 -4.77 36.50 4.58
N GLN A 65 -3.96 37.46 5.04
CA GLN A 65 -4.34 38.40 6.08
C GLN A 65 -5.55 39.25 5.69
N THR A 66 -5.61 39.68 4.43
CA THR A 66 -6.74 40.45 3.93
C THR A 66 -8.03 39.63 3.91
N ILE A 67 -7.95 38.38 3.42
CA ILE A 67 -9.08 37.44 3.45
C ILE A 67 -9.53 37.21 4.90
N PHE A 68 -8.59 36.94 5.80
CA PHE A 68 -8.88 36.68 7.21
C PHE A 68 -9.55 37.87 7.91
N ALA A 69 -9.14 39.10 7.58
CA ALA A 69 -9.76 40.30 8.12
C ALA A 69 -11.25 40.48 7.72
N HIS A 70 -11.66 39.86 6.59
CA HIS A 70 -13.04 39.89 6.12
C HIS A 70 -13.91 38.72 6.63
N ILE A 71 -13.32 37.73 7.28
CA ILE A 71 -14.08 36.69 7.99
C ILE A 71 -14.69 37.30 9.26
N PRO A 72 -16.00 37.14 9.50
CA PRO A 72 -16.61 37.63 10.73
C PRO A 72 -15.90 37.04 11.97
N SER A 73 -15.72 37.86 13.01
CA SER A 73 -15.01 37.42 14.22
C SER A 73 -15.65 36.20 14.90
N VAL A 74 -16.96 36.06 14.79
CA VAL A 74 -17.72 34.90 15.31
C VAL A 74 -17.34 33.62 14.58
N ASP A 75 -16.97 33.72 13.30
CA ASP A 75 -16.68 32.56 12.44
C ASP A 75 -15.18 32.17 12.48
N ARG A 76 -14.32 33.03 13.07
CA ARG A 76 -12.85 32.79 13.10
C ARG A 76 -12.42 31.66 14.03
N LYS A 77 -13.32 31.13 14.87
CA LYS A 77 -13.03 29.99 15.78
C LYS A 77 -11.76 30.21 16.63
N ASP A 78 -11.54 31.43 17.12
CA ASP A 78 -10.36 31.87 17.88
C ASP A 78 -9.00 31.68 17.16
N SER A 79 -9.02 31.51 15.84
CA SER A 79 -7.83 31.35 15.03
C SER A 79 -7.06 32.68 14.94
N PRO A 80 -5.73 32.69 15.08
CA PRO A 80 -4.91 33.89 15.00
C PRO A 80 -4.67 34.37 13.56
N ASN A 81 -4.77 33.49 12.57
CA ASN A 81 -4.52 33.79 11.16
C ASN A 81 -5.35 32.91 10.22
N PHE A 82 -5.30 33.21 8.92
CA PHE A 82 -6.07 32.49 7.89
C PHE A 82 -5.68 31.01 7.79
N ARG A 83 -4.39 30.69 7.84
CA ARG A 83 -3.90 29.30 7.71
C ARG A 83 -4.42 28.42 8.82
N GLU A 84 -4.34 28.90 10.06
CA GLU A 84 -4.85 28.15 11.21
C GLU A 84 -6.37 28.02 11.16
N HIS A 85 -7.06 29.09 10.74
CA HIS A 85 -8.51 29.01 10.52
C HIS A 85 -8.88 27.99 9.45
N LEU A 86 -8.15 27.96 8.36
CA LEU A 86 -8.32 26.98 7.28
C LEU A 86 -8.05 25.57 7.81
N ASN A 87 -6.90 25.36 8.48
CA ASN A 87 -6.52 24.07 9.05
C ASN A 87 -7.58 23.55 10.04
N LEU A 88 -8.09 24.42 10.93
CA LEU A 88 -9.17 24.04 11.85
C LEU A 88 -10.47 23.71 11.14
N SER A 89 -10.75 24.39 10.01
CA SER A 89 -11.97 24.19 9.24
C SER A 89 -11.91 22.94 8.36
N THR A 90 -10.73 22.52 7.94
CA THR A 90 -10.51 21.32 7.10
C THR A 90 -10.07 20.09 7.89
N ARG A 91 -9.67 20.23 9.16
CA ARG A 91 -9.03 19.19 9.97
C ARG A 91 -9.75 17.85 9.96
N GLU A 92 -11.06 17.87 10.11
CA GLU A 92 -11.87 16.64 10.13
C GLU A 92 -11.84 15.96 8.75
N THR A 93 -11.97 16.76 7.69
CA THR A 93 -11.90 16.28 6.31
C THR A 93 -10.50 15.78 5.95
N ASP A 94 -9.44 16.46 6.43
CA ASP A 94 -8.05 16.05 6.20
C ASP A 94 -7.74 14.71 6.87
N LEU A 95 -8.29 14.44 8.06
CA LEU A 95 -8.18 13.13 8.72
C LEU A 95 -8.87 12.02 7.90
N VAL A 96 -10.03 12.31 7.31
CA VAL A 96 -10.71 11.36 6.41
C VAL A 96 -9.89 11.11 5.16
N ILE A 97 -9.26 12.14 4.60
CA ILE A 97 -8.36 12.01 3.45
C ILE A 97 -7.21 11.07 3.78
N GLU A 98 -6.52 11.29 4.89
CA GLU A 98 -5.37 10.45 5.30
C GLU A 98 -5.76 9.00 5.58
N ASP A 99 -6.90 8.75 6.24
CA ASP A 99 -7.40 7.39 6.45
C ASP A 99 -7.66 6.66 5.12
N HIS A 100 -8.34 7.34 4.18
CA HIS A 100 -8.64 6.74 2.89
C HIS A 100 -7.41 6.63 1.97
N ARG A 101 -6.46 7.57 2.03
CA ARG A 101 -5.15 7.42 1.38
C ARG A 101 -4.41 6.19 1.89
N GLY A 102 -4.38 5.98 3.22
CA GLY A 102 -3.82 4.77 3.81
C GLY A 102 -4.46 3.48 3.27
N LYS A 103 -5.79 3.48 3.08
CA LYS A 103 -6.52 2.35 2.47
C LYS A 103 -6.16 2.16 1.00
N VAL A 104 -6.02 3.25 0.23
CA VAL A 104 -5.60 3.21 -1.18
C VAL A 104 -4.19 2.60 -1.29
N ARG A 105 -3.22 3.07 -0.49
CA ARG A 105 -1.86 2.51 -0.44
C ARG A 105 -1.84 1.02 -0.15
N TYR A 106 -2.60 0.61 0.87
CA TYR A 106 -2.71 -0.81 1.22
C TYR A 106 -3.27 -1.64 0.07
N LEU A 107 -4.34 -1.18 -0.58
CA LEU A 107 -4.99 -1.87 -1.70
C LEU A 107 -4.10 -1.87 -2.96
N ASN A 108 -3.35 -0.79 -3.20
CA ASN A 108 -2.36 -0.74 -4.29
C ASN A 108 -1.32 -1.85 -4.15
N ARG A 109 -0.76 -2.06 -2.95
CA ARG A 109 0.18 -3.16 -2.69
C ARG A 109 -0.45 -4.51 -2.99
N GLN A 110 -1.69 -4.73 -2.56
CA GLN A 110 -2.40 -5.98 -2.83
C GLN A 110 -2.64 -6.19 -4.33
N VAL A 111 -3.03 -5.14 -5.06
CA VAL A 111 -3.22 -5.19 -6.52
C VAL A 111 -1.91 -5.50 -7.22
N CYS A 112 -0.80 -4.85 -6.86
CA CYS A 112 0.52 -5.09 -7.44
C CYS A 112 1.00 -6.51 -7.17
N GLU A 113 0.85 -7.01 -5.93
CA GLU A 113 1.20 -8.38 -5.57
C GLU A 113 0.36 -9.41 -6.35
N ALA A 114 -0.96 -9.20 -6.43
CA ALA A 114 -1.85 -10.08 -7.18
C ALA A 114 -1.53 -10.08 -8.69
N LYS A 115 -1.27 -8.91 -9.29
CA LYS A 115 -0.85 -8.79 -10.70
C LYS A 115 0.48 -9.50 -10.94
N ARG A 116 1.46 -9.37 -10.04
CA ARG A 116 2.75 -10.05 -10.15
C ARG A 116 2.61 -11.57 -10.09
N LEU A 117 1.78 -12.07 -9.18
CA LEU A 117 1.50 -13.51 -9.08
C LEU A 117 0.74 -14.03 -10.30
N ALA A 118 -0.15 -13.24 -10.87
CA ALA A 118 -0.94 -13.57 -12.06
C ALA A 118 -0.18 -13.34 -13.39
N ALA A 119 1.08 -12.88 -13.33
CA ALA A 119 1.83 -12.56 -14.54
C ALA A 119 1.92 -13.78 -15.50
N PRO A 120 1.80 -13.56 -16.81
CA PRO A 120 1.85 -14.64 -17.82
C PRO A 120 3.13 -15.49 -17.74
N SER A 121 4.24 -14.89 -17.30
CA SER A 121 5.51 -15.57 -17.07
C SER A 121 5.42 -16.62 -15.96
N VAL A 122 4.72 -16.31 -14.85
CA VAL A 122 4.48 -17.24 -13.73
C VAL A 122 3.64 -18.41 -14.20
N ARG A 123 2.53 -18.13 -14.90
CA ARG A 123 1.67 -19.18 -15.50
C ARG A 123 2.47 -20.09 -16.42
N LYS A 124 3.24 -19.52 -17.34
CA LYS A 124 4.08 -20.29 -18.27
C LYS A 124 5.09 -21.17 -17.55
N THR A 125 5.69 -20.67 -16.45
CA THR A 125 6.62 -21.44 -15.63
C THR A 125 5.93 -22.61 -14.93
N LEU A 126 4.73 -22.40 -14.38
CA LEU A 126 3.94 -23.46 -13.74
C LEU A 126 3.47 -24.50 -14.77
N GLU A 127 3.03 -24.09 -15.96
CA GLU A 127 2.64 -25.00 -17.04
C GLU A 127 3.83 -25.84 -17.50
N ALA A 128 5.02 -25.25 -17.67
CA ALA A 128 6.25 -25.99 -17.98
C ALA A 128 6.62 -26.97 -16.85
N THR A 129 6.51 -26.55 -15.58
CA THR A 129 6.76 -27.41 -14.43
C THR A 129 5.77 -28.58 -14.38
N ARG A 130 4.48 -28.33 -14.64
CA ARG A 130 3.45 -29.37 -14.72
C ARG A 130 3.77 -30.36 -15.83
N ALA A 131 4.18 -29.87 -17.01
CA ALA A 131 4.55 -30.74 -18.13
C ALA A 131 5.71 -31.67 -17.78
N LEU A 132 6.77 -31.13 -17.14
CA LEU A 132 7.92 -31.93 -16.68
C LEU A 132 7.51 -32.97 -15.63
N ARG A 133 6.68 -32.58 -14.65
CA ARG A 133 6.17 -33.50 -13.63
C ARG A 133 5.27 -34.58 -14.24
N THR A 134 4.43 -34.22 -15.21
CA THR A 134 3.59 -35.18 -15.96
C THR A 134 4.43 -36.15 -16.74
N GLN A 135 5.51 -35.68 -17.37
CA GLN A 135 6.46 -36.55 -18.08
C GLN A 135 7.14 -37.52 -17.11
N ARG A 136 7.56 -37.04 -15.91
CA ARG A 136 8.11 -37.91 -14.88
C ARG A 136 7.15 -39.02 -14.45
N VAL A 137 5.87 -38.70 -14.27
CA VAL A 137 4.83 -39.70 -14.00
C VAL A 137 4.73 -40.73 -15.14
N ALA A 138 4.74 -40.27 -16.40
CA ALA A 138 4.68 -41.13 -17.56
C ALA A 138 5.91 -42.03 -17.63
N ASP A 139 7.10 -41.50 -17.41
CA ASP A 139 8.37 -42.27 -17.42
C ASP A 139 8.39 -43.34 -16.31
N LEU A 140 7.95 -42.99 -15.11
CA LEU A 140 7.81 -43.96 -14.00
C LEU A 140 6.81 -45.06 -14.33
N LYS A 141 5.68 -44.74 -14.98
CA LYS A 141 4.67 -45.71 -15.36
C LYS A 141 5.09 -46.56 -16.58
N ALA A 142 5.96 -46.03 -17.44
CA ALA A 142 6.45 -46.76 -18.61
C ALA A 142 7.43 -47.92 -18.28
N ALA A 143 8.09 -47.82 -17.11
CA ALA A 143 9.05 -48.82 -16.68
C ALA A 143 8.67 -49.42 -15.29
N PRO A 144 7.53 -50.07 -15.20
CA PRO A 144 7.15 -50.70 -13.93
C PRO A 144 8.14 -51.86 -13.64
N PRO A 145 8.62 -52.00 -12.40
CA PRO A 145 9.38 -53.16 -12.00
C PRO A 145 8.53 -54.43 -12.14
N THR A 146 9.18 -55.52 -12.42
CA THR A 146 8.52 -56.83 -12.59
C THR A 146 7.61 -57.11 -11.36
N GLU A 147 6.33 -57.36 -11.62
CA GLU A 147 5.41 -57.73 -10.56
C GLU A 147 5.88 -59.02 -9.90
N PRO A 148 6.06 -59.05 -8.59
CA PRO A 148 6.59 -60.21 -7.93
C PRO A 148 5.64 -61.40 -8.09
N GLN A 149 5.98 -62.30 -8.99
CA GLN A 149 5.25 -63.57 -9.20
C GLN A 149 5.65 -64.55 -8.13
N GLY A 150 4.77 -64.81 -7.21
CA GLY A 150 4.92 -65.85 -6.23
C GLY A 150 3.87 -65.73 -5.15
N ALA A 151 3.04 -66.78 -4.97
CA ALA A 151 2.19 -66.87 -3.79
C ALA A 151 3.09 -66.80 -2.55
N PRO A 152 2.69 -66.07 -1.48
CA PRO A 152 3.46 -66.03 -0.24
C PRO A 152 3.52 -67.47 0.28
N THR A 153 4.69 -68.11 0.24
CA THR A 153 4.93 -69.24 1.12
C THR A 153 4.71 -68.73 2.54
N ARG A 154 3.64 -69.14 3.17
CA ARG A 154 3.21 -68.76 4.52
C ARG A 154 4.23 -69.26 5.56
N GLY A 155 5.43 -68.66 5.55
CA GLY A 155 6.35 -68.73 6.69
C GLY A 155 6.01 -67.57 7.64
N THR A 156 6.11 -67.79 8.92
CA THR A 156 5.88 -66.76 9.97
C THR A 156 6.79 -65.55 9.76
N GLU A 157 7.93 -65.72 9.08
CA GLU A 157 8.91 -64.67 8.78
C GLU A 157 8.46 -63.73 7.63
N ASP A 158 7.76 -64.26 6.60
CA ASP A 158 7.19 -63.46 5.51
C ASP A 158 6.06 -62.57 6.00
N ALA A 159 5.25 -63.11 6.96
CA ALA A 159 4.14 -62.36 7.57
C ALA A 159 4.69 -61.20 8.45
N ALA A 160 5.75 -61.44 9.21
CA ALA A 160 6.42 -60.45 10.05
C ALA A 160 7.06 -59.34 9.20
N LEU A 161 7.68 -59.71 8.08
CA LEU A 161 8.28 -58.73 7.16
C LEU A 161 7.20 -57.89 6.45
N ALA A 162 6.08 -58.48 6.05
CA ALA A 162 4.95 -57.77 5.47
C ALA A 162 4.32 -56.77 6.46
N ALA A 163 4.25 -57.12 7.74
CA ALA A 163 3.80 -56.21 8.80
C ALA A 163 4.76 -54.99 8.95
N LEU A 164 6.08 -55.24 8.94
CA LEU A 164 7.08 -54.17 9.01
C LEU A 164 7.02 -53.19 7.81
N PHE A 165 6.71 -53.69 6.62
CA PHE A 165 6.47 -52.82 5.47
C PHE A 165 5.22 -52.01 5.58
N GLU A 166 4.17 -52.58 6.14
CA GLU A 166 2.93 -51.82 6.43
C GLU A 166 3.19 -50.72 7.46
N ASP A 167 3.93 -51.02 8.51
CA ASP A 167 4.38 -50.02 9.50
C ASP A 167 5.22 -48.91 8.87
N GLN A 168 6.15 -49.26 7.97
CA GLN A 168 6.94 -48.27 7.21
C GLN A 168 6.06 -47.38 6.35
N ARG A 169 5.02 -47.95 5.71
CA ARG A 169 4.05 -47.23 4.90
C ARG A 169 3.24 -46.24 5.73
N LEU A 170 2.75 -46.69 6.89
CA LEU A 170 1.98 -45.86 7.82
C LEU A 170 2.81 -44.70 8.37
N LEU A 171 4.07 -44.97 8.76
CA LEU A 171 5.00 -43.95 9.22
C LEU A 171 5.33 -42.91 8.14
N SER A 172 5.43 -43.33 6.87
CA SER A 172 5.65 -42.44 5.75
C SER A 172 4.43 -41.54 5.49
N ALA A 173 3.23 -42.11 5.61
CA ALA A 173 1.98 -41.34 5.49
C ALA A 173 1.83 -40.34 6.64
N GLU A 174 2.10 -40.77 7.89
CA GLU A 174 2.10 -39.90 9.08
C GLU A 174 3.09 -38.74 8.92
N ARG A 175 4.27 -39.01 8.39
CA ARG A 175 5.29 -37.99 8.11
C ARG A 175 4.79 -36.97 7.08
N SER A 176 4.23 -37.44 5.97
CA SER A 176 3.70 -36.56 4.90
C SER A 176 2.57 -35.67 5.40
N GLU A 177 1.65 -36.23 6.22
CA GLU A 177 0.60 -35.44 6.83
C GLU A 177 1.14 -34.35 7.78
N ASN A 178 2.14 -34.72 8.59
CA ASN A 178 2.75 -33.76 9.51
C ASN A 178 3.62 -32.71 8.80
N ASP A 179 4.26 -33.03 7.65
CA ASP A 179 4.94 -32.07 6.80
C ASP A 179 3.95 -31.04 6.24
N ALA A 180 2.77 -31.46 5.81
CA ALA A 180 1.72 -30.56 5.35
C ALA A 180 1.24 -29.63 6.47
N LYS A 181 1.00 -30.20 7.69
CA LYS A 181 0.63 -29.40 8.87
C LYS A 181 1.72 -28.41 9.25
N LEU A 182 2.99 -28.80 9.19
CA LEU A 182 4.13 -27.93 9.45
C LEU A 182 4.19 -26.74 8.48
N GLY A 183 3.88 -26.97 7.20
CA GLY A 183 3.74 -25.91 6.19
C GLY A 183 2.65 -24.91 6.55
N GLU A 184 1.48 -25.41 6.99
CA GLU A 184 0.38 -24.56 7.42
C GLU A 184 0.74 -23.72 8.67
N PHE A 185 1.31 -24.36 9.69
CA PHE A 185 1.75 -23.67 10.91
C PHE A 185 2.78 -22.58 10.61
N ARG A 186 3.76 -22.86 9.76
CA ARG A 186 4.74 -21.85 9.34
C ARG A 186 4.10 -20.65 8.66
N SER A 187 3.17 -20.88 7.76
CA SER A 187 2.44 -19.80 7.07
C SER A 187 1.66 -18.94 8.08
N ARG A 188 0.94 -19.57 9.01
CA ARG A 188 0.19 -18.87 10.06
C ARG A 188 1.08 -18.12 11.04
N PHE A 189 2.22 -18.71 11.43
CA PHE A 189 3.21 -18.08 12.30
C PHE A 189 3.82 -16.85 11.66
N GLN A 190 4.21 -16.93 10.38
CA GLN A 190 4.75 -15.79 9.65
C GLN A 190 3.72 -14.68 9.48
N ALA A 191 2.46 -15.02 9.22
CA ALA A 191 1.39 -14.03 9.14
C ALA A 191 1.16 -13.32 10.48
N ALA A 192 1.12 -14.08 11.58
CA ALA A 192 0.98 -13.51 12.92
C ALA A 192 2.18 -12.62 13.31
N LYS A 193 3.39 -13.00 12.90
CA LYS A 193 4.60 -12.22 13.16
C LYS A 193 4.64 -10.91 12.34
N ARG A 194 4.20 -10.94 11.07
CA ARG A 194 4.04 -9.72 10.28
C ARG A 194 3.01 -8.79 10.90
N LEU A 195 1.89 -9.34 11.38
CA LEU A 195 0.87 -8.56 12.05
C LEU A 195 1.40 -7.92 13.35
N GLN A 196 2.20 -8.66 14.12
CA GLN A 196 2.85 -8.13 15.32
C GLN A 196 3.75 -6.94 15.00
N ILE A 197 4.63 -7.08 13.99
CA ILE A 197 5.52 -6.01 13.55
C ILE A 197 4.73 -4.78 13.10
N ALA A 198 3.62 -4.97 12.38
CA ALA A 198 2.78 -3.86 11.94
C ALA A 198 2.10 -3.14 13.12
N VAL A 199 1.64 -3.88 14.12
CA VAL A 199 1.04 -3.33 15.34
C VAL A 199 2.09 -2.56 16.16
N ASP A 200 3.28 -3.13 16.35
CA ASP A 200 4.39 -2.48 17.05
C ASP A 200 4.81 -1.17 16.34
N ALA A 201 4.82 -1.16 15.00
CA ALA A 201 5.11 0.04 14.21
C ALA A 201 4.04 1.14 14.39
N ILE A 202 2.76 0.77 14.48
CA ILE A 202 1.67 1.71 14.75
C ILE A 202 1.84 2.32 16.16
N GLU A 203 2.15 1.50 17.15
CA GLU A 203 2.37 1.96 18.52
C GLU A 203 3.54 2.95 18.60
N GLN A 204 4.67 2.62 17.97
CA GLN A 204 5.83 3.51 17.88
C GLN A 204 5.50 4.83 17.16
N HIS A 205 4.73 4.77 16.08
CA HIS A 205 4.31 5.98 15.36
C HIS A 205 3.45 6.87 16.24
N VAL A 206 2.46 6.32 16.93
CA VAL A 206 1.62 7.10 17.85
C VAL A 206 2.45 7.71 18.98
N GLN A 207 3.40 6.97 19.57
CA GLN A 207 4.29 7.50 20.60
C GLN A 207 5.17 8.65 20.07
N SER A 208 5.69 8.52 18.84
CA SER A 208 6.48 9.59 18.22
C SER A 208 5.66 10.86 17.98
N GLU A 209 4.41 10.71 17.52
CA GLU A 209 3.50 11.84 17.34
C GLU A 209 3.07 12.48 18.67
N GLN A 210 2.83 11.68 19.70
CA GLN A 210 2.58 12.21 21.05
C GLN A 210 3.76 13.03 21.56
N THR A 211 5.00 12.55 21.34
CA THR A 211 6.20 13.30 21.75
C THR A 211 6.33 14.61 20.96
N ARG A 212 6.01 14.60 19.67
CA ARG A 212 6.05 15.79 18.80
C ARG A 212 5.03 16.85 19.22
N LEU A 213 3.86 16.43 19.65
CA LEU A 213 2.76 17.31 20.05
C LEU A 213 2.80 17.71 21.54
N ALA A 214 3.77 17.20 22.31
CA ALA A 214 3.84 17.44 23.75
C ALA A 214 3.99 18.92 24.12
N GLU A 215 4.83 19.67 23.38
CA GLU A 215 5.02 21.11 23.61
C GLU A 215 3.74 21.92 23.33
N ASP A 216 3.05 21.60 22.23
CA ASP A 216 1.80 22.27 21.84
C ASP A 216 0.69 21.97 22.86
N ALA A 217 0.62 20.75 23.35
CA ALA A 217 -0.34 20.33 24.35
C ALA A 217 -0.10 21.01 25.72
N GLU A 218 1.17 21.13 26.13
CA GLU A 218 1.55 21.85 27.35
C GLU A 218 1.15 23.33 27.25
N HIS A 219 1.40 23.96 26.10
CA HIS A 219 0.98 25.35 25.85
C HIS A 219 -0.55 25.51 25.82
N ALA A 220 -1.27 24.50 25.36
CA ALA A 220 -2.73 24.50 25.34
C ALA A 220 -3.37 24.10 26.67
N GLY A 221 -2.58 23.67 27.66
CA GLY A 221 -3.07 23.18 28.96
C GLY A 221 -3.87 21.89 28.88
N VAL A 222 -3.60 21.04 27.85
CA VAL A 222 -4.31 19.79 27.57
C VAL A 222 -3.40 18.60 27.87
N ASP A 223 -3.91 17.60 28.60
CA ASP A 223 -3.21 16.33 28.74
C ASP A 223 -3.40 15.49 27.47
N LEU A 224 -2.33 15.25 26.73
CA LEU A 224 -2.36 14.44 25.51
C LEU A 224 -2.86 13.01 25.74
N GLN A 225 -2.65 12.44 26.92
CA GLN A 225 -3.12 11.10 27.24
C GLN A 225 -4.65 11.02 27.35
N ASP A 226 -5.29 12.13 27.73
CA ASP A 226 -6.76 12.22 27.79
C ASP A 226 -7.39 12.36 26.38
N VAL A 227 -6.63 12.92 25.44
CA VAL A 227 -7.12 13.20 24.07
C VAL A 227 -6.75 12.10 23.10
N VAL A 228 -5.57 11.51 23.23
CA VAL A 228 -5.07 10.45 22.34
C VAL A 228 -4.68 9.24 23.17
N SER A 229 -5.58 8.27 23.28
CA SER A 229 -5.26 6.98 23.91
C SER A 229 -5.33 5.87 22.85
N LEU A 230 -4.17 5.26 22.52
CA LEU A 230 -4.12 4.03 21.76
C LEU A 230 -4.12 2.85 22.73
N ARG A 231 -5.16 2.03 22.72
CA ARG A 231 -5.17 0.74 23.43
C ARG A 231 -4.81 -0.38 22.45
N VAL A 232 -3.55 -0.76 22.47
CA VAL A 232 -3.07 -1.93 21.73
C VAL A 232 -3.03 -3.11 22.70
N ASP A 233 -3.84 -4.15 22.45
CA ASP A 233 -3.75 -5.41 23.20
C ASP A 233 -2.71 -6.33 22.53
N ALA A 234 -1.45 -5.92 22.62
CA ALA A 234 -0.31 -6.69 22.09
C ALA A 234 -0.18 -8.07 22.77
N THR A 235 -0.77 -8.25 23.97
CA THR A 235 -0.64 -9.51 24.74
C THR A 235 -1.32 -10.68 24.06
N LYS A 236 -2.50 -10.46 23.46
CA LYS A 236 -3.20 -11.50 22.68
C LYS A 236 -2.41 -11.95 21.46
N LEU A 237 -1.84 -10.97 20.72
CA LEU A 237 -1.07 -11.27 19.53
C LEU A 237 0.25 -11.97 19.88
N ALA A 238 0.97 -11.50 20.91
CA ALA A 238 2.17 -12.15 21.42
C ALA A 238 1.89 -13.59 21.88
N SER A 239 0.74 -13.82 22.56
CA SER A 239 0.33 -15.15 22.98
C SER A 239 0.06 -16.09 21.79
N ILE A 240 -0.55 -15.57 20.72
CA ILE A 240 -0.79 -16.34 19.49
C ILE A 240 0.53 -16.69 18.81
N VAL A 241 1.44 -15.71 18.64
CA VAL A 241 2.77 -15.92 18.05
C VAL A 241 3.55 -16.97 18.85
N LYS A 242 3.56 -16.83 20.18
CA LYS A 242 4.21 -17.81 21.03
C LYS A 242 3.62 -19.21 20.88
N ARG A 243 2.29 -19.33 20.98
CA ARG A 243 1.60 -20.63 20.84
C ARG A 243 1.91 -21.30 19.50
N LEU A 244 1.83 -20.55 18.38
CA LEU A 244 2.14 -21.10 17.06
C LEU A 244 3.60 -21.51 16.92
N GLY A 245 4.53 -20.78 17.53
CA GLY A 245 5.94 -21.16 17.60
C GLY A 245 6.20 -22.43 18.43
N ASP A 246 5.51 -22.55 19.56
CA ASP A 246 5.58 -23.74 20.42
C ASP A 246 4.99 -24.97 19.70
N GLU A 247 3.83 -24.81 19.01
CA GLU A 247 3.19 -25.85 18.20
C GLU A 247 4.10 -26.29 17.01
N GLU A 248 4.72 -25.33 16.29
CA GLU A 248 5.70 -25.65 15.23
C GLU A 248 6.89 -26.43 15.78
N THR A 249 7.43 -26.00 16.92
CA THR A 249 8.59 -26.64 17.56
C THR A 249 8.22 -28.06 18.02
N ALA A 250 7.10 -28.22 18.69
CA ALA A 250 6.62 -29.52 19.15
C ALA A 250 6.39 -30.50 17.99
N LEU A 251 5.79 -30.04 16.89
CA LEU A 251 5.59 -30.85 15.70
C LEU A 251 6.92 -31.24 15.04
N ARG A 252 7.86 -30.31 14.98
CA ARG A 252 9.22 -30.57 14.46
C ARG A 252 9.98 -31.59 15.31
N GLU A 253 9.86 -31.49 16.65
CA GLU A 253 10.44 -32.46 17.57
C GLU A 253 9.77 -33.84 17.43
N HIS A 254 8.44 -33.89 17.28
CA HIS A 254 7.73 -35.12 17.02
C HIS A 254 8.18 -35.80 15.70
N MET A 255 8.45 -35.00 14.66
CA MET A 255 8.89 -35.51 13.36
C MET A 255 10.37 -35.96 13.37
N ASN A 256 11.25 -35.12 13.87
CA ASN A 256 12.72 -35.29 13.69
C ASN A 256 13.51 -35.34 15.01
N GLY A 257 12.83 -35.32 16.16
CA GLY A 257 13.49 -35.39 17.48
C GLY A 257 14.19 -36.71 17.72
N GLN A 258 15.05 -36.71 18.72
CA GLN A 258 15.81 -37.93 19.15
C GLN A 258 14.97 -38.83 20.11
N ALA A 259 13.78 -38.41 20.49
CA ALA A 259 12.92 -39.23 21.35
C ALA A 259 12.48 -40.50 20.60
N GLU A 260 12.37 -41.60 21.32
CA GLU A 260 11.94 -42.89 20.76
C GLU A 260 10.55 -42.81 20.10
N SER A 261 9.72 -41.90 20.55
CA SER A 261 8.37 -41.64 20.00
C SER A 261 8.40 -40.80 18.71
N SER A 262 9.52 -40.20 18.33
CA SER A 262 9.60 -39.41 17.11
C SER A 262 9.45 -40.28 15.86
N ILE A 263 8.87 -39.72 14.81
CA ILE A 263 8.67 -40.42 13.53
C ILE A 263 10.04 -40.88 12.98
N ALA A 264 11.06 -40.02 13.04
CA ALA A 264 12.41 -40.37 12.55
C ALA A 264 13.00 -41.56 13.30
N SER A 265 12.90 -41.60 14.64
CA SER A 265 13.39 -42.72 15.47
C SER A 265 12.61 -44.01 15.20
N ARG A 266 11.31 -43.92 15.05
CA ARG A 266 10.43 -45.04 14.71
C ARG A 266 10.74 -45.59 13.30
N GLN A 267 10.97 -44.72 12.32
CA GLN A 267 11.40 -45.12 10.98
C GLN A 267 12.74 -45.84 10.99
N ALA A 268 13.74 -45.30 11.68
CA ALA A 268 15.07 -45.92 11.81
C ALA A 268 15.01 -47.30 12.47
N ARG A 269 14.15 -47.48 13.49
CA ARG A 269 13.93 -48.75 14.15
C ARG A 269 13.30 -49.78 13.21
N VAL A 270 12.19 -49.41 12.51
CA VAL A 270 11.56 -50.28 11.53
C VAL A 270 12.50 -50.64 10.40
N GLU A 271 13.34 -49.76 9.93
CA GLU A 271 14.36 -50.03 8.90
C GLU A 271 15.42 -51.02 9.37
N THR A 272 15.86 -50.90 10.63
CA THR A 272 16.78 -51.85 11.27
C THR A 272 16.15 -53.25 11.41
N GLU A 273 14.89 -53.30 11.82
CA GLU A 273 14.12 -54.57 11.95
C GLU A 273 13.89 -55.21 10.57
N ILE A 274 13.55 -54.45 9.53
CA ILE A 274 13.48 -54.92 8.13
C ILE A 274 14.84 -55.52 7.68
N SER A 275 15.95 -54.79 7.93
CA SER A 275 17.26 -55.25 7.58
C SER A 275 17.65 -56.58 8.28
N SER A 276 17.34 -56.70 9.58
CA SER A 276 17.59 -57.93 10.33
C SER A 276 16.70 -59.07 9.86
N ALA A 277 15.43 -58.83 9.55
CA ALA A 277 14.53 -59.84 9.02
C ALA A 277 14.99 -60.32 7.62
N ARG A 278 15.43 -59.41 6.75
CA ARG A 278 16.00 -59.76 5.44
C ARG A 278 17.23 -60.64 5.53
N SER A 279 18.12 -60.42 6.49
CA SER A 279 19.31 -61.23 6.67
C SER A 279 19.03 -62.71 7.05
N ARG A 280 17.81 -63.01 7.53
CA ARG A 280 17.36 -64.36 7.88
C ARG A 280 16.72 -65.14 6.74
N LEU A 281 16.42 -64.46 5.63
CA LEU A 281 15.77 -65.09 4.48
C LEU A 281 16.75 -65.92 3.64
N THR A 282 16.25 -67.01 3.01
CA THR A 282 17.04 -67.76 2.00
C THR A 282 17.29 -66.91 0.77
N ALA A 283 18.29 -67.24 -0.06
CA ALA A 283 18.64 -66.45 -1.26
C ALA A 283 17.45 -66.27 -2.23
N ALA A 284 16.59 -67.28 -2.39
CA ALA A 284 15.41 -67.21 -3.23
C ALA A 284 14.33 -66.29 -2.60
N GLN A 285 14.10 -66.34 -1.31
CA GLN A 285 13.18 -65.45 -0.58
C GLN A 285 13.68 -64.02 -0.59
N SER A 286 15.02 -63.83 -0.45
CA SER A 286 15.65 -62.51 -0.54
C SER A 286 15.44 -61.87 -1.89
N GLN A 287 15.48 -62.63 -3.00
CA GLN A 287 15.23 -62.09 -4.34
C GLN A 287 13.73 -61.67 -4.52
N ILE A 288 12.79 -62.50 -4.09
CA ILE A 288 11.37 -62.19 -4.14
C ILE A 288 11.07 -60.92 -3.31
N GLN A 289 11.69 -60.84 -2.14
CA GLN A 289 11.53 -59.67 -1.29
C GLN A 289 12.11 -58.40 -1.90
N SER A 290 13.28 -58.48 -2.52
CA SER A 290 13.89 -57.36 -3.25
C SER A 290 13.02 -56.86 -4.39
N ASP A 291 12.31 -57.76 -5.09
CA ASP A 291 11.39 -57.40 -6.17
C ASP A 291 10.13 -56.73 -5.62
N ARG A 292 9.61 -57.23 -4.49
CA ARG A 292 8.50 -56.58 -3.73
C ARG A 292 8.88 -55.17 -3.27
N ASP A 293 10.04 -55.01 -2.71
CA ASP A 293 10.51 -53.69 -2.24
C ASP A 293 10.68 -52.69 -3.39
N ARG A 294 11.21 -53.15 -4.52
CA ARG A 294 11.32 -52.33 -5.74
C ARG A 294 9.95 -51.92 -6.25
N HIS A 295 8.97 -52.83 -6.27
CA HIS A 295 7.61 -52.53 -6.68
C HIS A 295 6.92 -51.60 -5.70
N ALA A 296 7.05 -51.81 -4.39
CA ALA A 296 6.49 -50.94 -3.37
C ALA A 296 7.10 -49.53 -3.40
N LYS A 297 8.41 -49.43 -3.67
CA LYS A 297 9.06 -48.14 -3.89
C LYS A 297 8.55 -47.44 -5.13
N TRP A 298 8.46 -48.15 -6.23
CA TRP A 298 7.91 -47.61 -7.48
C TRP A 298 6.49 -47.08 -7.32
N LEU A 299 5.59 -47.81 -6.61
CA LEU A 299 4.24 -47.33 -6.31
C LEU A 299 4.25 -46.02 -5.53
N ARG A 300 5.15 -45.88 -4.56
CA ARG A 300 5.31 -44.63 -3.79
C ARG A 300 5.82 -43.51 -4.64
N ASP A 301 6.85 -43.76 -5.45
CA ASP A 301 7.44 -42.76 -6.34
C ASP A 301 6.41 -42.26 -7.39
N VAL A 302 5.56 -43.16 -7.90
CA VAL A 302 4.43 -42.79 -8.77
C VAL A 302 3.39 -41.94 -8.04
N ALA A 303 2.98 -42.36 -6.86
CA ALA A 303 1.98 -41.61 -6.05
C ALA A 303 2.49 -40.21 -5.66
N GLU A 304 3.75 -40.09 -5.30
CA GLU A 304 4.39 -38.81 -4.98
C GLU A 304 4.43 -37.91 -6.21
N ALA A 305 4.87 -38.43 -7.35
CA ALA A 305 4.92 -37.69 -8.60
C ALA A 305 3.51 -37.23 -9.06
N GLU A 306 2.49 -38.06 -8.89
CA GLU A 306 1.08 -37.69 -9.17
C GLU A 306 0.59 -36.58 -8.22
N ALA A 307 0.95 -36.66 -6.94
CA ALA A 307 0.62 -35.62 -5.96
C ALA A 307 1.28 -34.26 -6.32
N GLU A 308 2.52 -34.28 -6.80
CA GLU A 308 3.22 -33.08 -7.29
C GLU A 308 2.51 -32.47 -8.51
N VAL A 309 2.03 -33.28 -9.46
CA VAL A 309 1.24 -32.82 -10.61
C VAL A 309 -0.07 -32.18 -10.13
N ALA A 310 -0.76 -32.83 -9.21
CA ALA A 310 -2.02 -32.32 -8.66
C ALA A 310 -1.84 -30.98 -7.91
N ALA A 311 -0.75 -30.85 -7.15
CA ALA A 311 -0.41 -29.60 -6.46
C ALA A 311 -0.17 -28.48 -7.46
N THR A 312 0.63 -28.73 -8.51
CA THR A 312 0.89 -27.72 -9.55
C THR A 312 -0.37 -27.33 -10.32
N SER A 313 -1.25 -28.30 -10.58
CA SER A 313 -2.53 -28.01 -11.24
C SER A 313 -3.41 -27.10 -10.39
N LYS A 314 -3.49 -27.33 -9.08
CA LYS A 314 -4.21 -26.44 -8.17
C LYS A 314 -3.65 -25.01 -8.13
N GLU A 315 -2.32 -24.85 -8.25
CA GLU A 315 -1.71 -23.53 -8.36
C GLU A 315 -2.10 -22.84 -9.66
N ILE A 316 -2.13 -23.56 -10.79
CA ILE A 316 -2.59 -23.02 -12.07
C ILE A 316 -4.08 -22.64 -11.99
N ASP A 317 -4.92 -23.50 -11.41
CA ASP A 317 -6.35 -23.22 -11.23
C ASP A 317 -6.59 -21.94 -10.39
N ARG A 318 -5.76 -21.72 -9.36
CA ARG A 318 -5.80 -20.46 -8.58
C ARG A 318 -5.50 -19.24 -9.44
N LEU A 319 -4.56 -19.36 -10.39
CA LEU A 319 -4.26 -18.25 -11.31
C LEU A 319 -5.42 -17.94 -12.26
N GLU A 320 -6.30 -18.90 -12.54
CA GLU A 320 -7.50 -18.64 -13.34
C GLU A 320 -8.52 -17.76 -12.62
N GLY A 321 -8.56 -17.84 -11.28
CA GLY A 321 -9.38 -16.95 -10.45
C GLY A 321 -8.76 -15.55 -10.19
N ALA A 322 -7.46 -15.41 -10.43
CA ALA A 322 -6.73 -14.18 -10.10
C ALA A 322 -7.26 -12.91 -10.80
N PRO A 323 -7.72 -12.92 -12.07
CA PRO A 323 -8.29 -11.72 -12.68
C PRO A 323 -9.51 -11.19 -11.91
N ALA A 324 -10.41 -12.06 -11.49
CA ALA A 324 -11.59 -11.66 -10.72
C ALA A 324 -11.22 -11.08 -9.33
N GLU A 325 -10.19 -11.64 -8.69
CA GLU A 325 -9.66 -11.12 -7.43
C GLU A 325 -9.00 -9.74 -7.62
N ILE A 326 -8.21 -9.57 -8.70
CA ILE A 326 -7.60 -8.29 -9.06
C ILE A 326 -8.69 -7.24 -9.32
N ASP A 327 -9.72 -7.58 -10.08
CA ASP A 327 -10.84 -6.66 -10.36
C ASP A 327 -11.58 -6.27 -9.08
N ALA A 328 -11.78 -7.19 -8.16
CA ALA A 328 -12.39 -6.91 -6.86
C ALA A 328 -11.50 -5.98 -6.00
N LEU A 329 -10.19 -6.17 -6.00
CA LEU A 329 -9.24 -5.30 -5.31
C LEU A 329 -9.21 -3.90 -5.93
N ILE A 330 -9.22 -3.79 -7.27
CA ILE A 330 -9.28 -2.52 -8.00
C ILE A 330 -10.60 -1.79 -7.68
N ALA A 331 -11.72 -2.50 -7.64
CA ALA A 331 -13.01 -1.91 -7.28
C ALA A 331 -12.99 -1.31 -5.86
N ARG A 332 -12.44 -2.05 -4.89
CA ARG A 332 -12.26 -1.56 -3.51
C ARG A 332 -11.31 -0.36 -3.44
N ARG A 333 -10.20 -0.39 -4.19
CA ARG A 333 -9.27 0.74 -4.31
C ARG A 333 -9.98 1.98 -4.86
N ASN A 334 -10.72 1.82 -5.94
CA ASN A 334 -11.45 2.93 -6.57
C ASN A 334 -12.53 3.50 -5.66
N ASP A 335 -13.14 2.68 -4.81
CA ASP A 335 -14.11 3.14 -3.80
C ASP A 335 -13.42 3.98 -2.71
N ALA A 336 -12.26 3.56 -2.23
CA ALA A 336 -11.45 4.34 -1.30
C ALA A 336 -10.93 5.64 -1.93
N ALA A 337 -10.45 5.60 -3.19
CA ALA A 337 -10.00 6.77 -3.93
C ALA A 337 -11.15 7.75 -4.20
N ARG A 338 -12.38 7.26 -4.44
CA ARG A 338 -13.57 8.12 -4.55
C ARG A 338 -13.80 8.91 -3.26
N LYS A 339 -13.62 8.28 -2.09
CA LYS A 339 -13.75 8.97 -0.81
C LYS A 339 -12.70 10.06 -0.62
N VAL A 340 -11.47 9.83 -1.08
CA VAL A 340 -10.43 10.87 -1.12
C VAL A 340 -10.89 12.03 -2.01
N ALA A 341 -11.37 11.75 -3.24
CA ALA A 341 -11.84 12.77 -4.16
C ALA A 341 -13.04 13.56 -3.61
N GLU A 342 -14.03 12.90 -3.00
CA GLU A 342 -15.16 13.54 -2.31
C GLU A 342 -14.65 14.51 -1.22
N SER A 343 -13.71 14.06 -0.41
CA SER A 343 -13.15 14.86 0.69
C SER A 343 -12.30 16.03 0.19
N LEU A 344 -11.52 15.84 -0.89
CA LEU A 344 -10.78 16.95 -1.52
C LEU A 344 -11.70 18.02 -2.10
N LEU A 345 -12.82 17.62 -2.72
CA LEU A 345 -13.84 18.57 -3.19
C LEU A 345 -14.53 19.28 -2.02
N GLU A 346 -14.70 18.62 -0.89
CA GLU A 346 -15.23 19.27 0.32
C GLU A 346 -14.24 20.29 0.89
N VAL A 347 -12.94 19.96 0.95
CA VAL A 347 -11.88 20.94 1.31
C VAL A 347 -11.92 22.14 0.36
N ARG A 348 -12.08 21.93 -0.95
CA ARG A 348 -12.21 22.99 -1.95
C ARG A 348 -13.42 23.87 -1.64
N LYS A 349 -14.59 23.30 -1.36
CA LYS A 349 -15.80 24.05 -0.99
C LYS A 349 -15.62 24.87 0.28
N ILE A 350 -14.97 24.31 1.30
CA ILE A 350 -14.63 25.03 2.53
C ILE A 350 -13.75 26.24 2.21
N ARG A 351 -12.70 26.06 1.41
CA ARG A 351 -11.80 27.14 0.97
C ARG A 351 -12.56 28.22 0.18
N ASP A 352 -13.35 27.82 -0.79
CA ASP A 352 -14.16 28.72 -1.60
C ASP A 352 -15.15 29.50 -0.73
N GLY A 353 -15.76 28.85 0.26
CA GLY A 353 -16.65 29.48 1.22
C GLY A 353 -15.96 30.55 2.08
N LEU A 354 -14.72 30.27 2.55
CA LEU A 354 -13.94 31.22 3.32
C LEU A 354 -13.50 32.44 2.49
N VAL A 355 -13.17 32.20 1.22
CA VAL A 355 -12.75 33.28 0.29
C VAL A 355 -13.97 34.08 -0.21
N LYS A 356 -15.16 33.49 -0.29
CA LYS A 356 -16.35 34.11 -0.82
C LYS A 356 -16.70 35.42 -0.09
N ASN A 357 -16.66 35.43 1.23
CA ASN A 357 -16.96 36.62 2.03
C ASN A 357 -16.01 37.79 1.70
N ALA A 358 -14.73 37.46 1.53
CA ALA A 358 -13.72 38.44 1.11
C ALA A 358 -14.01 38.95 -0.33
N ARG A 359 -14.30 38.01 -1.26
CA ARG A 359 -14.63 38.30 -2.65
C ARG A 359 -15.85 39.21 -2.73
N ASP A 360 -16.96 38.86 -2.08
CA ASP A 360 -18.20 39.67 -2.08
C ASP A 360 -17.97 41.08 -1.53
N SER A 361 -17.13 41.21 -0.50
CA SER A 361 -16.75 42.50 0.07
C SER A 361 -15.88 43.34 -0.87
N ILE A 362 -14.98 42.69 -1.58
CA ILE A 362 -14.11 43.33 -2.60
C ILE A 362 -14.96 43.75 -3.81
N ASP A 363 -15.80 42.88 -4.33
CA ASP A 363 -16.64 43.14 -5.50
C ASP A 363 -17.62 44.28 -5.24
N GLN A 364 -18.23 44.37 -4.04
CA GLN A 364 -19.06 45.52 -3.67
C GLN A 364 -18.32 46.85 -3.69
N ARG A 365 -17.03 46.85 -3.40
CA ARG A 365 -16.19 48.06 -3.40
C ARG A 365 -15.65 48.35 -4.79
N LEU A 366 -15.24 47.32 -5.56
CA LEU A 366 -14.72 47.44 -6.90
C LEU A 366 -15.80 47.70 -7.94
N SER A 367 -17.07 47.39 -7.68
CA SER A 367 -18.22 47.73 -8.58
C SER A 367 -18.31 49.20 -8.89
N LYS A 368 -17.68 50.06 -8.07
CA LYS A 368 -17.54 51.50 -8.29
C LYS A 368 -16.34 51.90 -9.17
N LEU A 369 -15.44 50.95 -9.44
CA LEU A 369 -14.25 51.13 -10.26
C LEU A 369 -14.41 50.30 -11.53
N SER A 370 -14.84 50.90 -12.61
CA SER A 370 -15.04 50.20 -13.89
C SER A 370 -13.74 49.61 -14.37
N GLY A 371 -13.71 48.28 -14.58
CA GLY A 371 -12.60 47.56 -15.21
C GLY A 371 -11.69 46.73 -14.30
N PHE A 372 -12.00 46.54 -13.02
CA PHE A 372 -11.28 45.66 -12.11
C PHE A 372 -12.15 44.48 -11.70
N SER A 373 -11.64 43.27 -11.91
CA SER A 373 -12.17 42.04 -11.30
C SER A 373 -11.02 41.26 -10.66
N ILE A 374 -11.25 40.62 -9.51
CA ILE A 374 -10.32 39.72 -8.89
C ILE A 374 -10.88 38.32 -9.00
N GLU A 375 -10.18 37.45 -9.69
CA GLU A 375 -10.52 36.04 -9.81
C GLU A 375 -9.55 35.20 -8.97
N PHE A 376 -10.11 34.36 -8.09
CA PHE A 376 -9.34 33.38 -7.35
C PHE A 376 -9.36 32.07 -8.13
N ILE A 377 -8.22 31.68 -8.67
CA ILE A 377 -8.07 30.44 -9.42
C ILE A 377 -7.40 29.41 -8.52
N ASN A 378 -8.09 28.31 -8.23
CA ASN A 378 -7.46 27.13 -7.65
C ASN A 378 -6.69 26.41 -8.76
N ALA A 379 -5.39 26.69 -8.85
CA ALA A 379 -4.49 25.99 -9.76
C ALA A 379 -4.11 24.62 -9.21
N ILE A 380 -3.80 23.68 -10.10
CA ILE A 380 -3.12 22.44 -9.74
C ILE A 380 -1.72 22.82 -9.24
N ASP A 381 -1.26 22.08 -8.23
CA ASP A 381 0.08 22.22 -7.70
C ASP A 381 1.10 22.06 -8.84
N VAL A 382 1.99 23.02 -8.97
CA VAL A 382 3.04 23.04 -10.01
C VAL A 382 4.00 21.85 -9.80
N ASP A 383 4.09 21.34 -8.57
CA ASP A 383 4.97 20.22 -8.21
C ASP A 383 4.42 18.86 -8.67
N LEU A 384 3.13 18.76 -9.04
CA LEU A 384 2.54 17.49 -9.51
C LEU A 384 3.29 16.94 -10.73
N GLU A 385 3.58 17.80 -11.71
CA GLU A 385 4.28 17.41 -12.92
C GLU A 385 5.71 16.92 -12.60
N ALA A 386 6.44 17.66 -11.78
CA ALA A 386 7.78 17.29 -11.35
C ALA A 386 7.77 15.96 -10.59
N SER A 387 6.87 15.81 -9.61
CA SER A 387 6.71 14.57 -8.82
C SER A 387 6.35 13.36 -9.68
N PHE A 388 5.46 13.54 -10.66
CA PHE A 388 5.08 12.47 -11.59
C PHE A 388 6.28 12.00 -12.41
N PHE A 389 7.04 12.94 -13.01
CA PHE A 389 8.20 12.59 -13.81
C PHE A 389 9.44 12.21 -12.99
N ASP A 390 9.44 12.40 -11.69
CA ASP A 390 10.45 11.79 -10.81
C ASP A 390 10.29 10.28 -10.73
N VAL A 391 9.09 9.77 -10.82
CA VAL A 391 8.76 8.34 -10.73
C VAL A 391 8.70 7.67 -12.11
N VAL A 392 8.08 8.31 -13.11
CA VAL A 392 7.81 7.73 -14.43
C VAL A 392 8.97 7.97 -15.39
N LYS A 393 9.36 6.92 -16.14
CA LYS A 393 10.36 7.03 -17.22
C LYS A 393 9.77 7.72 -18.45
N GLN A 394 10.60 8.56 -19.08
CA GLN A 394 10.27 9.23 -20.32
C GLN A 394 10.94 8.59 -21.55
N VAL A 395 11.22 7.28 -21.48
CA VAL A 395 11.97 6.57 -22.55
C VAL A 395 11.04 5.86 -23.52
N SER A 396 9.86 5.44 -23.05
CA SER A 396 8.85 4.71 -23.81
C SER A 396 7.44 5.04 -23.30
N GLY A 397 6.41 4.58 -23.99
CA GLY A 397 5.02 4.82 -23.62
C GLY A 397 4.50 6.19 -24.05
N THR A 398 3.32 6.53 -23.56
CA THR A 398 2.62 7.79 -23.87
C THR A 398 3.41 9.01 -23.42
N PHE A 399 4.18 8.88 -22.33
CA PHE A 399 4.95 9.96 -21.72
C PHE A 399 6.41 10.01 -22.20
N ARG A 400 6.67 9.53 -23.42
CA ARG A 400 8.01 9.53 -24.01
C ARG A 400 8.46 10.94 -24.38
N GLY A 401 9.74 11.24 -24.04
CA GLY A 401 10.36 12.54 -24.31
C GLY A 401 9.98 13.59 -23.23
N ASP A 402 10.86 14.56 -23.02
CA ASP A 402 10.66 15.55 -21.96
C ASP A 402 9.48 16.49 -22.29
N GLU A 403 9.53 17.19 -23.41
CA GLU A 403 8.46 18.13 -23.81
C GLU A 403 7.17 17.41 -24.26
N ASP A 404 7.30 16.32 -25.04
CA ASP A 404 6.13 15.60 -25.56
C ASP A 404 5.41 14.83 -24.43
N GLY A 405 6.17 14.24 -23.49
CA GLY A 405 5.62 13.60 -22.31
C GLY A 405 4.86 14.56 -21.40
N ARG A 406 5.40 15.76 -21.18
CA ARG A 406 4.73 16.82 -20.41
C ARG A 406 3.46 17.29 -21.09
N ARG A 407 3.49 17.53 -22.41
CA ARG A 407 2.29 17.88 -23.19
C ARG A 407 1.23 16.80 -23.13
N ALA A 408 1.64 15.52 -23.16
CA ALA A 408 0.68 14.41 -23.05
C ALA A 408 0.00 14.38 -21.68
N LEU A 409 0.76 14.61 -20.60
CA LEU A 409 0.19 14.70 -19.25
C LEU A 409 -0.77 15.91 -19.15
N ASP A 410 -0.37 17.07 -19.62
CA ASP A 410 -1.20 18.28 -19.64
C ASP A 410 -2.49 18.07 -20.42
N GLN A 411 -2.44 17.41 -21.58
CA GLN A 411 -3.61 17.09 -22.38
C GLN A 411 -4.59 16.19 -21.64
N ILE A 412 -4.08 15.16 -20.94
CA ILE A 412 -4.91 14.28 -20.12
C ILE A 412 -5.55 15.07 -18.98
N ILE A 413 -4.76 15.90 -18.29
CA ILE A 413 -5.25 16.73 -17.18
C ILE A 413 -6.31 17.73 -17.65
N GLN A 414 -6.12 18.36 -18.81
CA GLN A 414 -7.05 19.35 -19.36
C GLN A 414 -8.28 18.74 -20.03
N SER A 415 -8.22 17.47 -20.43
CA SER A 415 -9.32 16.79 -21.12
C SER A 415 -10.54 16.52 -20.23
N ARG A 416 -10.39 16.65 -18.90
CA ARG A 416 -11.44 16.31 -17.94
C ARG A 416 -11.73 17.44 -16.96
N ASP A 417 -13.00 17.56 -16.67
CA ASP A 417 -13.51 18.31 -15.55
C ASP A 417 -13.06 17.67 -14.21
N ARG A 418 -12.87 18.47 -13.19
CA ARG A 418 -12.41 18.06 -11.83
C ARG A 418 -13.43 18.48 -10.76
N ASP A 419 -14.68 18.63 -11.15
CA ASP A 419 -15.75 19.12 -10.27
C ASP A 419 -16.58 17.96 -9.67
N SER A 420 -16.28 16.72 -10.05
CA SER A 420 -16.93 15.53 -9.47
C SER A 420 -15.92 14.44 -9.08
N PRO A 421 -16.23 13.63 -8.05
CA PRO A 421 -15.38 12.52 -7.64
C PRO A 421 -15.14 11.50 -8.77
N GLU A 422 -16.17 11.26 -9.59
CA GLU A 422 -16.11 10.34 -10.73
C GLU A 422 -15.15 10.85 -11.81
N SER A 423 -15.13 12.15 -12.06
CA SER A 423 -14.24 12.78 -13.02
C SER A 423 -12.78 12.71 -12.57
N ILE A 424 -12.53 13.00 -11.29
CA ILE A 424 -11.20 12.89 -10.67
C ILE A 424 -10.70 11.44 -10.75
N LEU A 425 -11.54 10.47 -10.40
CA LEU A 425 -11.19 9.06 -10.46
C LEU A 425 -10.93 8.59 -11.89
N ALA A 426 -11.74 9.06 -12.83
CA ALA A 426 -11.56 8.75 -14.25
C ALA A 426 -10.25 9.33 -14.78
N LEU A 427 -9.86 10.53 -14.33
CA LEU A 427 -8.56 11.13 -14.66
C LEU A 427 -7.40 10.28 -14.13
N ALA A 428 -7.43 9.88 -12.86
CA ALA A 428 -6.40 9.03 -12.26
C ALA A 428 -6.26 7.69 -12.99
N ASN A 429 -7.38 7.03 -13.31
CA ASN A 429 -7.38 5.78 -14.07
C ASN A 429 -6.88 5.97 -15.52
N GLU A 430 -7.11 7.14 -16.12
CA GLU A 430 -6.60 7.44 -17.47
C GLU A 430 -5.08 7.65 -17.45
N ILE A 431 -4.55 8.34 -16.46
CA ILE A 431 -3.10 8.49 -16.26
C ILE A 431 -2.46 7.12 -16.01
N GLU A 432 -3.00 6.28 -15.11
CA GLU A 432 -2.51 4.93 -14.85
C GLU A 432 -2.46 4.09 -16.14
N ARG A 433 -3.52 4.16 -16.96
CA ARG A 433 -3.58 3.46 -18.25
C ARG A 433 -2.58 4.03 -19.26
N ALA A 434 -2.41 5.35 -19.31
CA ALA A 434 -1.49 6.00 -20.22
C ALA A 434 -0.02 5.66 -19.94
N ILE A 435 0.34 5.36 -18.69
CA ILE A 435 1.69 4.91 -18.33
C ILE A 435 2.00 3.56 -18.97
N THR A 436 1.05 2.63 -18.92
CA THR A 436 1.24 1.24 -19.36
C THR A 436 0.88 1.00 -20.82
N SER A 437 0.29 1.97 -21.51
CA SER A 437 -0.13 1.82 -22.91
C SER A 437 0.45 2.91 -23.81
N GLU A 438 0.72 2.54 -25.05
CA GLU A 438 1.12 3.45 -26.11
C GLU A 438 0.41 3.09 -27.40
N LYS A 439 -0.14 4.09 -28.10
CA LYS A 439 -0.65 3.92 -29.45
C LYS A 439 0.35 4.47 -30.46
N ARG A 440 0.83 3.62 -31.38
CA ARG A 440 1.66 4.03 -32.52
C ARG A 440 0.92 3.68 -33.79
N GLY A 441 0.26 4.65 -34.38
CA GLY A 441 -0.65 4.41 -35.51
C GLY A 441 -1.81 3.52 -35.07
N ASP A 442 -2.03 2.42 -35.80
CA ASP A 442 -3.10 1.45 -35.51
C ASP A 442 -2.69 0.36 -34.49
N GLN A 443 -1.44 0.36 -34.05
CA GLN A 443 -0.94 -0.64 -33.10
C GLN A 443 -0.97 -0.09 -31.66
N ALA A 444 -1.54 -0.88 -30.74
CA ALA A 444 -1.48 -0.65 -29.32
C ALA A 444 -0.35 -1.52 -28.71
N TYR A 445 0.49 -0.88 -27.90
CA TYR A 445 1.55 -1.54 -27.13
C TYR A 445 1.18 -1.45 -25.65
N GLU A 446 1.34 -2.56 -24.97
CA GLU A 446 1.20 -2.62 -23.51
C GLU A 446 2.57 -2.88 -22.90
N TYR A 447 2.87 -2.15 -21.83
CA TYR A 447 4.10 -2.24 -21.08
C TYR A 447 3.80 -2.71 -19.67
N ASP A 448 4.72 -3.45 -19.09
CA ASP A 448 4.68 -3.75 -17.66
C ASP A 448 4.96 -2.46 -16.87
N LEU A 449 4.12 -2.17 -15.88
CA LEU A 449 4.22 -0.96 -15.07
C LEU A 449 5.61 -0.82 -14.43
N GLU A 450 6.19 -1.90 -13.91
CA GLU A 450 7.54 -1.90 -13.32
C GLU A 450 8.62 -1.43 -14.32
N THR A 451 8.45 -1.75 -15.61
CA THR A 451 9.39 -1.34 -16.66
C THR A 451 9.32 0.14 -16.97
N MET A 452 8.17 0.77 -16.68
CA MET A 452 7.90 2.19 -16.95
C MET A 452 8.34 3.10 -15.81
N LEU A 453 8.78 2.55 -14.69
CA LEU A 453 9.23 3.33 -13.53
C LEU A 453 10.74 3.51 -13.54
N LYS A 454 11.21 4.64 -12.99
CA LYS A 454 12.64 4.92 -12.78
C LYS A 454 13.22 3.96 -11.74
N LYS A 455 14.53 3.74 -11.81
CA LYS A 455 15.23 2.85 -10.90
C LYS A 455 15.11 3.36 -9.45
N GLY A 456 14.64 2.50 -8.57
CA GLY A 456 14.43 2.81 -7.15
C GLY A 456 12.98 3.13 -6.79
N HIS A 457 12.09 3.20 -7.79
CA HIS A 457 10.66 3.37 -7.58
C HIS A 457 9.90 2.07 -7.84
N SER A 458 8.84 1.88 -7.09
CA SER A 458 7.92 0.75 -7.19
C SER A 458 6.56 1.18 -7.76
N PRO A 459 5.73 0.26 -8.24
CA PRO A 459 4.36 0.59 -8.64
C PRO A 459 3.54 1.22 -7.51
N GLU A 460 3.86 0.90 -6.26
CA GLU A 460 3.22 1.51 -5.10
C GLU A 460 3.52 3.02 -5.01
N ASP A 461 4.76 3.45 -5.29
CA ASP A 461 5.16 4.87 -5.25
C ASP A 461 4.41 5.72 -6.28
N LEU A 462 4.01 5.12 -7.40
CA LEU A 462 3.24 5.81 -8.43
C LEU A 462 1.76 5.93 -8.07
N LEU A 463 1.22 4.91 -7.42
CA LEU A 463 -0.21 4.83 -7.12
C LEU A 463 -0.58 5.55 -5.81
N ASP A 464 0.42 6.01 -5.06
CA ASP A 464 0.28 6.84 -3.87
C ASP A 464 0.11 8.32 -4.22
#